data_5849a49e85159013861734629ae08b4c
#
_entry.id   5849a49e85159013861734629ae08b4c
#
_cell.length_a   1.000
_cell.length_b   1.000
_cell.length_c   1.000
_cell.angle_alpha   90.00
_cell.angle_beta   90.00
_cell.angle_gamma   90.00
#
_symmetry.space_group_name_H-M   'P 1'
#
loop_
_entity.id
_entity.type
_entity.pdbx_description
1 polymer ?
#
loop_
_entity_poly.entity_id
_entity_poly.type
_entity_poly.pdbx_seq_one_letter_code
_entity_poly.pdbx_strand_id
1 'polypeptide(L)'
;MKEIKVKSLDEDNKNGKMLAYIFLFQPILCIFAAIFIIFINIKTYEESLIFLIALGIFILLALYSFFINIQYIANGVLAEEVCYIENKTFCYKKTRNFLGIKKVIKNFQIPIAEISDVRENEKKIRINIFSLFKPRNSVEIETKEGKKYNIMNNFYLIGKNSQDNNIKVESREERAKRIFNEVKDLIMEAKNRNTFNF
;
A
#
# COMPACT_ATOMS: atom_id res chain seq x y z
N MET A 1 16.28 9.06 -19.93
CA MET A 1 15.81 7.78 -19.39
C MET A 1 14.39 7.98 -18.90
N LYS A 2 13.41 7.20 -19.39
CA LYS A 2 12.01 7.32 -18.93
C LYS A 2 11.89 6.56 -17.62
N GLU A 3 11.48 7.25 -16.57
CA GLU A 3 11.29 6.69 -15.22
C GLU A 3 9.82 6.83 -14.85
N ILE A 4 9.22 5.76 -14.33
CA ILE A 4 7.87 5.76 -13.80
C ILE A 4 7.98 5.68 -12.28
N LYS A 5 7.40 6.67 -11.62
CA LYS A 5 7.44 6.83 -10.17
C LYS A 5 6.03 6.92 -9.61
N VAL A 6 5.71 5.99 -8.74
CA VAL A 6 4.39 5.88 -8.13
C VAL A 6 4.50 5.79 -6.63
N LYS A 7 3.71 6.58 -5.91
CA LYS A 7 3.55 6.44 -4.47
C LYS A 7 2.47 5.40 -4.18
N SER A 8 2.75 4.45 -3.32
CA SER A 8 1.83 3.36 -3.00
C SER A 8 0.53 3.84 -2.34
N LEU A 9 0.58 4.92 -1.56
CA LEU A 9 -0.61 5.61 -1.04
C LEU A 9 -0.88 6.83 -1.91
N ASP A 10 -2.15 6.97 -2.31
CA ASP A 10 -2.61 8.12 -3.07
C ASP A 10 -2.45 9.42 -2.26
N GLU A 11 -1.52 10.29 -2.69
CA GLU A 11 -1.14 11.51 -1.98
C GLU A 11 -1.72 12.78 -2.60
N ASP A 12 -2.68 12.72 -3.52
CA ASP A 12 -3.30 13.91 -4.11
C ASP A 12 -3.96 14.82 -3.06
N ASN A 13 -3.96 14.35 -1.80
CA ASN A 13 -4.38 15.10 -0.64
C ASN A 13 -3.18 15.27 0.31
N LYS A 14 -2.72 16.52 0.52
CA LYS A 14 -1.68 16.86 1.52
C LYS A 14 -1.98 16.26 2.91
N ASN A 15 -3.25 16.06 3.22
CA ASN A 15 -3.72 15.48 4.47
C ASN A 15 -3.75 13.94 4.47
N GLY A 16 -3.67 13.28 3.31
CA GLY A 16 -3.80 11.81 3.24
C GLY A 16 -2.70 11.07 3.99
N LYS A 17 -1.47 11.58 3.92
CA LYS A 17 -0.32 11.03 4.65
C LYS A 17 -0.46 11.25 6.16
N MET A 18 -0.87 12.44 6.58
CA MET A 18 -1.12 12.76 7.98
C MET A 18 -2.26 11.90 8.54
N LEU A 19 -3.36 11.76 7.81
CA LEU A 19 -4.46 10.86 8.17
C LEU A 19 -4.00 9.41 8.29
N ALA A 20 -3.14 8.92 7.39
CA ALA A 20 -2.59 7.57 7.47
C ALA A 20 -1.81 7.37 8.78
N TYR A 21 -1.02 8.35 9.22
CA TYR A 21 -0.33 8.29 10.51
C TYR A 21 -1.32 8.35 11.68
N ILE A 22 -2.31 9.25 11.65
CA ILE A 22 -3.33 9.35 12.72
C ILE A 22 -4.05 8.00 12.88
N PHE A 23 -4.53 7.41 11.80
CA PHE A 23 -5.21 6.12 11.84
C PHE A 23 -4.31 4.98 12.28
N LEU A 24 -3.02 5.05 11.98
CA LEU A 24 -2.07 4.08 12.45
C LEU A 24 -1.89 4.08 13.96
N PHE A 25 -1.84 5.27 14.55
CA PHE A 25 -1.63 5.45 15.99
C PHE A 25 -2.94 5.45 16.79
N GLN A 26 -4.10 5.59 16.12
CA GLN A 26 -5.41 5.55 16.77
C GLN A 26 -5.61 4.35 17.71
N PRO A 27 -5.25 3.09 17.34
CA PRO A 27 -5.42 1.97 18.26
C PRO A 27 -4.62 2.12 19.56
N ILE A 28 -3.44 2.72 19.49
CA ILE A 28 -2.61 3.00 20.69
C ILE A 28 -3.32 4.02 21.58
N LEU A 29 -3.87 5.09 21.02
CA LEU A 29 -4.64 6.09 21.77
C LEU A 29 -5.87 5.46 22.42
N CYS A 30 -6.55 4.55 21.74
CA CYS A 30 -7.68 3.81 22.30
C CYS A 30 -7.27 2.95 23.51
N ILE A 31 -6.12 2.28 23.43
CA ILE A 31 -5.58 1.48 24.54
C ILE A 31 -5.26 2.37 25.74
N PHE A 32 -4.59 3.49 25.53
CA PHE A 32 -4.30 4.45 26.62
C PHE A 32 -5.57 5.00 27.24
N ALA A 33 -6.58 5.37 26.43
CA ALA A 33 -7.87 5.82 26.93
C ALA A 33 -8.57 4.74 27.77
N ALA A 34 -8.55 3.49 27.34
CA ALA A 34 -9.13 2.37 28.07
C ALA A 34 -8.43 2.15 29.43
N ILE A 35 -7.10 2.16 29.45
CA ILE A 35 -6.32 2.04 30.68
C ILE A 35 -6.63 3.22 31.65
N PHE A 36 -6.72 4.44 31.12
CA PHE A 36 -7.05 5.62 31.90
C PHE A 36 -8.45 5.54 32.53
N ILE A 37 -9.44 5.06 31.79
CA ILE A 37 -10.81 4.80 32.25
C ILE A 37 -10.78 3.79 33.43
N ILE A 38 -10.04 2.68 33.26
CA ILE A 38 -9.89 1.68 34.33
C ILE A 38 -9.31 2.35 35.60
N PHE A 39 -8.23 3.10 35.44
CA PHE A 39 -7.52 3.70 36.53
C PHE A 39 -8.37 4.69 37.38
N ILE A 40 -9.18 5.52 36.68
CA ILE A 40 -10.07 6.49 37.37
C ILE A 40 -11.22 5.79 38.06
N ASN A 41 -11.77 4.74 37.51
CA ASN A 41 -13.04 4.16 37.97
C ASN A 41 -12.87 2.80 38.65
N ILE A 42 -11.65 2.41 39.02
CA ILE A 42 -11.35 1.08 39.58
C ILE A 42 -12.24 0.72 40.77
N LYS A 43 -12.59 1.71 41.64
CA LYS A 43 -13.46 1.49 42.79
C LYS A 43 -14.94 1.30 42.47
N THR A 44 -15.39 1.82 41.29
CA THR A 44 -16.80 1.78 40.86
C THR A 44 -17.10 0.55 40.04
N TYR A 45 -16.05 -0.07 39.43
CA TYR A 45 -16.21 -1.20 38.52
C TYR A 45 -16.00 -2.56 39.18
N GLU A 46 -15.67 -2.64 40.47
CA GLU A 46 -15.57 -3.90 41.22
C GLU A 46 -16.86 -4.74 41.11
N GLU A 47 -18.02 -4.09 40.90
CA GLU A 47 -19.33 -4.74 40.77
C GLU A 47 -19.74 -5.13 39.34
N SER A 48 -19.00 -4.74 38.29
CA SER A 48 -19.40 -4.99 36.89
C SER A 48 -18.38 -5.83 36.11
N LEU A 49 -18.41 -7.15 36.32
CA LEU A 49 -17.62 -8.12 35.57
C LEU A 49 -17.84 -7.99 34.06
N ILE A 50 -19.07 -7.70 33.60
CA ILE A 50 -19.43 -7.54 32.19
C ILE A 50 -18.65 -6.37 31.57
N PHE A 51 -18.54 -5.25 32.28
CA PHE A 51 -17.80 -4.09 31.81
C PHE A 51 -16.30 -4.41 31.63
N LEU A 52 -15.68 -5.10 32.60
CA LEU A 52 -14.27 -5.49 32.52
C LEU A 52 -14.02 -6.44 31.34
N ILE A 53 -14.92 -7.38 31.09
CA ILE A 53 -14.84 -8.29 29.93
C ILE A 53 -14.94 -7.49 28.63
N ALA A 54 -15.93 -6.59 28.50
CA ALA A 54 -16.12 -5.76 27.31
C ALA A 54 -14.87 -4.88 27.04
N LEU A 55 -14.28 -4.29 28.07
CA LEU A 55 -13.07 -3.49 27.96
C LEU A 55 -11.86 -4.33 27.56
N GLY A 56 -11.73 -5.54 28.09
CA GLY A 56 -10.70 -6.49 27.70
C GLY A 56 -10.80 -6.87 26.22
N ILE A 57 -12.01 -7.16 25.73
CA ILE A 57 -12.27 -7.43 24.31
C ILE A 57 -11.89 -6.22 23.46
N PHE A 58 -12.26 -5.00 23.88
CA PHE A 58 -11.92 -3.78 23.17
C PHE A 58 -10.41 -3.58 23.04
N ILE A 59 -9.64 -3.80 24.13
CA ILE A 59 -8.17 -3.71 24.11
C ILE A 59 -7.58 -4.75 23.15
N LEU A 60 -8.07 -5.99 23.16
CA LEU A 60 -7.61 -7.04 22.26
C LEU A 60 -7.87 -6.70 20.79
N LEU A 61 -9.04 -6.14 20.48
CA LEU A 61 -9.37 -5.70 19.12
C LEU A 61 -8.49 -4.52 18.68
N ALA A 62 -8.20 -3.58 19.57
CA ALA A 62 -7.32 -2.45 19.30
C ALA A 62 -5.88 -2.92 19.04
N LEU A 63 -5.35 -3.86 19.84
CA LEU A 63 -4.05 -4.49 19.62
C LEU A 63 -4.00 -5.23 18.29
N TYR A 64 -5.02 -6.00 17.97
CA TYR A 64 -5.11 -6.73 16.70
C TYR A 64 -5.10 -5.76 15.51
N SER A 65 -5.89 -4.68 15.57
CA SER A 65 -5.89 -3.61 14.55
C SER A 65 -4.51 -2.97 14.40
N PHE A 66 -3.82 -2.70 15.50
CA PHE A 66 -2.47 -2.15 15.48
C PHE A 66 -1.47 -3.07 14.78
N PHE A 67 -1.47 -4.36 15.07
CA PHE A 67 -0.60 -5.34 14.41
C PHE A 67 -0.86 -5.43 12.91
N ILE A 68 -2.14 -5.39 12.49
CA ILE A 68 -2.50 -5.38 11.08
C ILE A 68 -1.95 -4.12 10.40
N ASN A 69 -2.12 -2.95 11.01
CA ASN A 69 -1.64 -1.69 10.45
C ASN A 69 -0.11 -1.68 10.32
N ILE A 70 0.62 -2.22 11.31
CA ILE A 70 2.08 -2.41 11.20
C ILE A 70 2.45 -3.31 10.02
N GLN A 71 1.72 -4.41 9.79
CA GLN A 71 1.96 -5.28 8.63
C GLN A 71 1.73 -4.54 7.31
N TYR A 72 0.70 -3.72 7.20
CA TYR A 72 0.47 -2.90 6.00
C TYR A 72 1.60 -1.91 5.75
N ILE A 73 2.16 -1.29 6.79
CA ILE A 73 3.34 -0.44 6.66
C ILE A 73 4.55 -1.26 6.22
N ALA A 74 4.76 -2.40 6.85
CA ALA A 74 5.86 -3.29 6.49
C ALA A 74 5.76 -3.72 5.00
N ASN A 75 4.55 -3.94 4.50
CA ASN A 75 4.26 -4.26 3.11
C ASN A 75 4.29 -3.04 2.16
N GLY A 76 4.55 -1.84 2.67
CA GLY A 76 4.84 -0.67 1.89
C GLY A 76 3.67 0.22 1.53
N VAL A 77 2.67 0.38 2.43
CA VAL A 77 1.59 1.38 2.28
C VAL A 77 2.13 2.78 2.06
N LEU A 78 3.21 3.15 2.77
CA LEU A 78 3.88 4.44 2.65
C LEU A 78 5.14 4.34 1.78
N ALA A 79 5.16 3.44 0.82
CA ALA A 79 6.30 3.27 -0.06
C ALA A 79 6.14 4.08 -1.35
N GLU A 80 7.28 4.36 -1.93
CA GLU A 80 7.45 4.88 -3.28
C GLU A 80 8.01 3.76 -4.15
N GLU A 81 7.39 3.53 -5.29
CA GLU A 81 7.79 2.53 -6.25
C GLU A 81 8.29 3.23 -7.53
N VAL A 82 9.45 2.82 -7.97
CA VAL A 82 10.12 3.37 -9.15
C VAL A 82 10.47 2.23 -10.08
N CYS A 83 10.16 2.39 -11.36
CA CYS A 83 10.67 1.50 -12.39
C CYS A 83 11.23 2.29 -13.57
N TYR A 84 12.26 1.73 -14.19
CA TYR A 84 12.95 2.31 -15.34
C TYR A 84 13.67 1.22 -16.13
N ILE A 85 14.10 1.57 -17.33
CA ILE A 85 14.92 0.69 -18.18
C ILE A 85 16.34 1.23 -18.20
N GLU A 86 17.29 0.38 -17.89
CA GLU A 86 18.72 0.67 -17.97
C GLU A 86 19.46 -0.51 -18.58
N ASN A 87 20.31 -0.27 -19.57
CA ASN A 87 21.14 -1.29 -20.22
C ASN A 87 20.36 -2.56 -20.62
N LYS A 88 19.21 -2.38 -21.30
CA LYS A 88 18.30 -3.48 -21.72
C LYS A 88 17.72 -4.31 -20.56
N THR A 89 17.72 -3.76 -19.37
CA THR A 89 17.24 -4.38 -18.13
C THR A 89 16.12 -3.54 -17.53
N PHE A 90 15.01 -4.17 -17.20
CA PHE A 90 13.95 -3.56 -16.41
C PHE A 90 14.36 -3.55 -14.94
N CYS A 91 14.49 -2.37 -14.37
CA CYS A 91 14.86 -2.15 -12.97
C CYS A 91 13.64 -1.69 -12.17
N TYR A 92 13.42 -2.31 -11.03
CA TYR A 92 12.34 -1.94 -10.10
C TYR A 92 12.88 -1.77 -8.70
N LYS A 93 12.45 -0.70 -8.04
CA LYS A 93 12.81 -0.39 -6.65
C LYS A 93 11.59 0.10 -5.88
N LYS A 94 11.34 -0.50 -4.72
CA LYS A 94 10.32 -0.08 -3.76
C LYS A 94 11.01 0.41 -2.49
N THR A 95 10.79 1.67 -2.14
CA THR A 95 11.40 2.31 -0.98
C THR A 95 10.30 2.80 -0.04
N ARG A 96 10.28 2.31 1.19
CA ARG A 96 9.42 2.80 2.24
C ARG A 96 10.04 4.02 2.90
N ASN A 97 9.24 5.07 3.11
CA ASN A 97 9.60 6.20 3.93
C ASN A 97 8.63 6.28 5.11
N PHE A 98 9.07 5.83 6.29
CA PHE A 98 8.27 5.83 7.50
C PHE A 98 8.99 6.65 8.57
N LEU A 99 8.34 7.70 9.08
CA LEU A 99 8.90 8.65 10.07
C LEU A 99 10.29 9.19 9.68
N GLY A 100 10.50 9.46 8.37
CA GLY A 100 11.78 9.94 7.86
C GLY A 100 12.82 8.84 7.57
N ILE A 101 12.59 7.62 8.04
CA ILE A 101 13.50 6.49 7.80
C ILE A 101 13.19 5.86 6.45
N LYS A 102 14.13 5.97 5.52
CA LYS A 102 14.03 5.34 4.19
C LYS A 102 14.62 3.93 4.23
N LYS A 103 13.82 2.94 3.82
CA LYS A 103 14.26 1.55 3.70
C LYS A 103 13.82 0.96 2.37
N VAL A 104 14.75 0.36 1.63
CA VAL A 104 14.42 -0.43 0.44
C VAL A 104 13.74 -1.72 0.89
N ILE A 105 12.50 -1.93 0.42
CA ILE A 105 11.68 -3.11 0.76
C ILE A 105 11.86 -4.18 -0.31
N LYS A 106 11.92 -3.76 -1.59
CA LYS A 106 12.01 -4.65 -2.72
C LYS A 106 12.86 -4.01 -3.81
N ASN A 107 13.78 -4.77 -4.36
CA ASN A 107 14.61 -4.36 -5.49
C ASN A 107 14.90 -5.58 -6.35
N PHE A 108 14.72 -5.45 -7.65
CA PHE A 108 15.08 -6.51 -8.59
C PHE A 108 15.31 -5.94 -9.99
N GLN A 109 15.96 -6.74 -10.81
CA GLN A 109 16.28 -6.43 -12.19
C GLN A 109 15.90 -7.65 -13.05
N ILE A 110 15.32 -7.39 -14.22
CA ILE A 110 14.90 -8.43 -15.18
C ILE A 110 15.38 -7.99 -16.56
N PRO A 111 16.20 -8.79 -17.25
CA PRO A 111 16.51 -8.52 -18.66
C PRO A 111 15.22 -8.42 -19.48
N ILE A 112 15.11 -7.40 -20.34
CA ILE A 112 13.90 -7.19 -21.15
C ILE A 112 13.58 -8.41 -22.03
N ALA A 113 14.63 -9.10 -22.50
CA ALA A 113 14.48 -10.31 -23.31
C ALA A 113 13.83 -11.48 -22.54
N GLU A 114 13.92 -11.51 -21.23
CA GLU A 114 13.32 -12.54 -20.36
C GLU A 114 11.87 -12.27 -20.01
N ILE A 115 11.36 -11.04 -20.19
CA ILE A 115 9.97 -10.71 -19.91
C ILE A 115 9.08 -11.32 -20.99
N SER A 116 8.22 -12.28 -20.60
CA SER A 116 7.25 -12.90 -21.49
C SER A 116 5.98 -12.05 -21.59
N ASP A 117 5.42 -11.64 -20.46
CA ASP A 117 4.13 -10.96 -20.41
C ASP A 117 4.07 -9.88 -19.32
N VAL A 118 3.19 -8.89 -19.54
CA VAL A 118 2.86 -7.83 -18.57
C VAL A 118 1.35 -7.69 -18.54
N ARG A 119 0.75 -8.01 -17.40
CA ARG A 119 -0.71 -7.98 -17.22
C ARG A 119 -1.13 -7.23 -15.97
N GLU A 120 -2.35 -6.74 -15.99
CA GLU A 120 -2.98 -6.19 -14.80
C GLU A 120 -3.30 -7.34 -13.84
N ASN A 121 -2.83 -7.24 -12.59
CA ASN A 121 -3.13 -8.25 -11.60
C ASN A 121 -4.42 -7.89 -10.85
N GLU A 122 -5.51 -8.52 -11.25
CA GLU A 122 -6.83 -8.34 -10.64
C GLU A 122 -7.02 -9.12 -9.32
N LYS A 123 -6.00 -9.77 -8.79
CA LYS A 123 -6.14 -10.52 -7.55
C LYS A 123 -6.69 -9.61 -6.45
N LYS A 124 -7.92 -9.89 -6.05
CA LYS A 124 -8.54 -9.30 -4.86
C LYS A 124 -7.73 -9.75 -3.64
N ILE A 125 -6.88 -8.89 -3.13
CA ILE A 125 -6.26 -9.14 -1.83
C ILE A 125 -7.38 -9.15 -0.80
N ARG A 126 -7.43 -10.17 0.06
CA ARG A 126 -8.44 -10.26 1.13
C ARG A 126 -8.35 -9.00 1.98
N ILE A 127 -9.44 -8.23 1.98
CA ILE A 127 -9.54 -7.06 2.83
C ILE A 127 -9.78 -7.57 4.24
N ASN A 128 -8.89 -7.25 5.15
CA ASN A 128 -9.17 -7.45 6.55
C ASN A 128 -10.13 -6.32 6.99
N ILE A 129 -11.27 -6.68 7.60
CA ILE A 129 -12.27 -5.72 8.09
C ILE A 129 -11.70 -4.75 9.12
N PHE A 130 -10.63 -5.14 9.82
CA PHE A 130 -9.91 -4.29 10.78
C PHE A 130 -8.81 -3.44 10.14
N SER A 131 -8.61 -3.51 8.82
CA SER A 131 -7.63 -2.70 8.11
C SER A 131 -8.27 -1.44 7.56
N LEU A 132 -7.62 -0.32 7.84
CA LEU A 132 -7.96 0.99 7.28
C LEU A 132 -7.46 1.16 5.84
N PHE A 133 -6.59 0.26 5.38
CA PHE A 133 -5.99 0.31 4.06
C PHE A 133 -6.55 -0.78 3.16
N LYS A 134 -7.03 -0.37 2.00
CA LYS A 134 -7.54 -1.27 0.98
C LYS A 134 -6.50 -1.40 -0.13
N PRO A 135 -5.87 -2.56 -0.28
CA PRO A 135 -4.95 -2.79 -1.40
C PRO A 135 -5.73 -2.88 -2.72
N ARG A 136 -5.11 -2.44 -3.79
CA ARG A 136 -5.67 -2.52 -5.14
C ARG A 136 -4.62 -3.03 -6.13
N ASN A 137 -5.12 -3.41 -7.27
CA ASN A 137 -4.46 -4.05 -8.40
C ASN A 137 -3.02 -3.62 -8.61
N SER A 138 -2.16 -4.59 -8.72
CA SER A 138 -0.76 -4.43 -9.07
C SER A 138 -0.53 -4.84 -10.53
N VAL A 139 0.57 -4.41 -11.09
CA VAL A 139 1.07 -4.91 -12.37
C VAL A 139 1.81 -6.22 -12.10
N GLU A 140 1.47 -7.29 -12.82
CA GLU A 140 2.20 -8.56 -12.80
C GLU A 140 3.09 -8.63 -14.04
N ILE A 141 4.38 -8.85 -13.83
CA ILE A 141 5.36 -9.14 -14.87
C ILE A 141 5.69 -10.62 -14.79
N GLU A 142 5.53 -11.35 -15.88
CA GLU A 142 5.89 -12.76 -16.00
C GLU A 142 7.13 -12.92 -16.87
N THR A 143 8.08 -13.74 -16.40
CA THR A 143 9.26 -14.08 -17.19
C THR A 143 9.04 -15.35 -18.01
N LYS A 144 9.91 -15.61 -18.98
CA LYS A 144 9.90 -16.83 -19.81
C LYS A 144 10.04 -18.12 -18.97
N GLU A 145 10.65 -18.01 -17.80
CA GLU A 145 10.77 -19.10 -16.83
C GLU A 145 9.50 -19.29 -15.98
N GLY A 146 8.44 -18.50 -16.20
CA GLY A 146 7.19 -18.55 -15.43
C GLY A 146 7.26 -17.85 -14.08
N LYS A 147 8.35 -17.14 -13.75
CA LYS A 147 8.48 -16.37 -12.53
C LYS A 147 7.65 -15.10 -12.58
N LYS A 148 6.87 -14.83 -11.53
CA LYS A 148 5.93 -13.72 -11.47
C LYS A 148 6.38 -12.65 -10.48
N TYR A 149 6.37 -11.39 -10.91
CA TYR A 149 6.73 -10.24 -10.13
C TYR A 149 5.54 -9.29 -10.05
N ASN A 150 5.00 -9.09 -8.84
CA ASN A 150 3.96 -8.09 -8.59
C ASN A 150 4.62 -6.77 -8.20
N ILE A 151 4.24 -5.70 -8.90
CA ILE A 151 4.76 -4.35 -8.73
C ILE A 151 3.61 -3.33 -8.72
N MET A 152 3.91 -2.08 -8.35
CA MET A 152 2.98 -0.94 -8.35
C MET A 152 1.72 -1.21 -7.52
N ASN A 153 1.93 -1.66 -6.27
CA ASN A 153 0.84 -1.89 -5.33
C ASN A 153 0.27 -0.55 -4.84
N ASN A 154 -0.99 -0.29 -5.16
CA ASN A 154 -1.70 0.89 -4.68
C ASN A 154 -2.52 0.55 -3.44
N PHE A 155 -2.45 1.41 -2.43
CA PHE A 155 -3.24 1.32 -1.21
C PHE A 155 -4.12 2.55 -1.08
N TYR A 156 -5.34 2.33 -0.61
CA TYR A 156 -6.33 3.39 -0.41
C TYR A 156 -6.82 3.36 1.03
N LEU A 157 -7.07 4.53 1.61
CA LEU A 157 -7.78 4.65 2.89
C LEU A 157 -9.27 4.35 2.69
N ILE A 158 -9.85 3.57 3.60
CA ILE A 158 -11.29 3.31 3.62
C ILE A 158 -12.01 4.60 4.02
N GLY A 159 -13.12 4.92 3.34
CA GLY A 159 -13.95 6.09 3.66
C GLY A 159 -13.72 7.34 2.79
N LYS A 160 -12.69 7.36 1.95
CA LYS A 160 -12.51 8.46 1.01
C LYS A 160 -13.28 8.20 -0.28
N ASN A 161 -14.54 8.61 -0.34
CA ASN A 161 -15.23 8.79 -1.61
C ASN A 161 -14.77 10.13 -2.20
N SER A 162 -14.24 10.10 -3.41
CA SER A 162 -13.86 11.27 -4.20
C SER A 162 -15.11 12.00 -4.71
N GLN A 163 -15.87 12.59 -3.79
CA GLN A 163 -17.03 13.45 -4.12
C GLN A 163 -16.74 14.91 -3.75
N ASP A 164 -15.55 15.40 -4.04
CA ASP A 164 -15.37 16.86 -4.14
C ASP A 164 -15.68 17.28 -5.57
N ASN A 165 -16.84 17.90 -5.74
CA ASN A 165 -17.60 18.10 -6.99
C ASN A 165 -16.97 19.09 -7.98
N ASN A 166 -15.74 19.56 -7.84
CA ASN A 166 -15.20 20.61 -8.71
C ASN A 166 -13.81 20.36 -9.32
N ILE A 167 -13.15 19.24 -9.02
CA ILE A 167 -11.93 18.85 -9.71
C ILE A 167 -12.13 17.41 -10.18
N LYS A 168 -11.99 17.17 -11.49
CA LYS A 168 -12.05 15.85 -12.09
C LYS A 168 -10.87 15.01 -11.57
N VAL A 169 -11.00 14.50 -10.33
CA VAL A 169 -10.00 13.66 -9.71
C VAL A 169 -10.07 12.30 -10.40
N GLU A 170 -8.96 11.86 -10.94
CA GLU A 170 -8.79 10.54 -11.56
C GLU A 170 -9.36 9.44 -10.64
N SER A 171 -10.28 8.63 -11.15
CA SER A 171 -10.82 7.52 -10.37
C SER A 171 -9.71 6.52 -10.03
N ARG A 172 -9.90 5.76 -8.95
CA ARG A 172 -8.94 4.74 -8.52
C ARG A 172 -8.68 3.70 -9.60
N GLU A 173 -9.67 3.44 -10.45
CA GLU A 173 -9.61 2.49 -11.56
C GLU A 173 -8.84 3.06 -12.73
N GLU A 174 -9.12 4.29 -13.08
CA GLU A 174 -8.39 5.02 -14.12
C GLU A 174 -6.91 5.11 -13.77
N ARG A 175 -6.58 5.45 -12.52
CA ARG A 175 -5.19 5.51 -12.05
C ARG A 175 -4.48 4.17 -12.14
N ALA A 176 -5.11 3.08 -11.68
CA ALA A 176 -4.51 1.74 -11.77
C ALA A 176 -4.26 1.34 -13.22
N LYS A 177 -5.23 1.61 -14.09
CA LYS A 177 -5.14 1.33 -15.53
C LYS A 177 -4.07 2.20 -16.21
N ARG A 178 -3.97 3.48 -15.85
CA ARG A 178 -2.93 4.37 -16.35
C ARG A 178 -1.55 3.86 -15.99
N ILE A 179 -1.31 3.54 -14.70
CA ILE A 179 -0.02 3.01 -14.23
C ILE A 179 0.32 1.70 -14.95
N PHE A 180 -0.65 0.81 -15.12
CA PHE A 180 -0.45 -0.43 -15.88
C PHE A 180 -0.03 -0.15 -17.33
N ASN A 181 -0.74 0.74 -18.03
CA ASN A 181 -0.41 1.11 -19.39
C ASN A 181 0.99 1.74 -19.48
N GLU A 182 1.35 2.66 -18.60
CA GLU A 182 2.67 3.30 -18.56
C GLU A 182 3.80 2.27 -18.42
N VAL A 183 3.63 1.27 -17.51
CA VAL A 183 4.64 0.21 -17.28
C VAL A 183 4.71 -0.71 -18.50
N LYS A 184 3.56 -1.08 -19.05
CA LYS A 184 3.48 -1.92 -20.27
C LYS A 184 4.16 -1.24 -21.44
N ASP A 185 3.86 0.03 -21.69
CA ASP A 185 4.44 0.81 -22.77
C ASP A 185 5.96 0.96 -22.61
N LEU A 186 6.43 1.22 -21.38
CA LEU A 186 7.85 1.29 -21.06
C LEU A 186 8.60 0.01 -21.47
N ILE A 187 8.02 -1.16 -21.15
CA ILE A 187 8.60 -2.46 -21.46
C ILE A 187 8.52 -2.75 -22.96
N MET A 188 7.37 -2.45 -23.59
CA MET A 188 7.17 -2.70 -25.03
C MET A 188 8.08 -1.80 -25.89
N GLU A 189 8.21 -0.52 -25.56
CA GLU A 189 9.17 0.39 -26.23
C GLU A 189 10.60 -0.15 -26.15
N ALA A 190 11.00 -0.70 -24.99
CA ALA A 190 12.33 -1.28 -24.83
C ALA A 190 12.52 -2.59 -25.61
N LYS A 191 11.48 -3.44 -25.72
CA LYS A 191 11.50 -4.63 -26.56
C LYS A 191 11.67 -4.25 -28.03
N ASN A 192 10.91 -3.28 -28.52
CA ASN A 192 10.94 -2.85 -29.92
C ASN A 192 12.32 -2.26 -30.29
N ARG A 193 12.92 -1.42 -29.43
CA ARG A 193 14.27 -0.88 -29.67
C ARG A 193 15.34 -1.97 -29.77
N ASN A 194 15.14 -3.10 -29.11
CA ASN A 194 16.06 -4.23 -29.18
C ASN A 194 15.92 -5.03 -30.48
N THR A 195 14.76 -4.96 -31.14
CA THR A 195 14.49 -5.69 -32.41
C THR A 195 15.06 -4.96 -33.62
N PHE A 196 15.27 -3.64 -33.53
CA PHE A 196 15.80 -2.83 -34.67
C PHE A 196 17.31 -2.61 -34.65
N ASN A 197 18.05 -3.13 -33.67
CA ASN A 197 19.51 -3.01 -33.56
C ASN A 197 20.27 -4.29 -33.97
N PHE A 198 19.77 -4.98 -35.01
CA PHE A 198 20.50 -6.06 -35.74
C PHE A 198 20.83 -5.62 -37.13
#